data_1c54ca37fca355e69c215b848c272762
#
_entry.id   1c54ca37fca355e69c215b848c272762
#
_cell.length_a   1.000
_cell.length_b   1.000
_cell.length_c   1.000
_cell.angle_alpha   90.00
_cell.angle_beta   90.00
_cell.angle_gamma   90.00
#
_symmetry.space_group_name_H-M   'P 1'
#
loop_
_entity.id
_entity.type
_entity.pdbx_description
1 polymer ?
#
loop_
_entity_poly.entity_id
_entity_poly.type
_entity_poly.pdbx_seq_one_letter_code
_entity_poly.pdbx_strand_id
1 'polypeptide(L)'
;MKVTRFFGLWALSVLCVLSCTDGEQGTGGIIPDVATKPVRLSLGTTPMQEAGSVTRVRGDNSLDLVLGEETGKGACNAGTRTGTLTDTQEDAVNDICVFQFGNTDGKLKYSEYTSLMDGELTADISLASGVGSCTVYVLANVGNIIRKVAYGSAVADFKKLAAEVSSGKGTGQNLPMCGYKADFNSEADNASLTVSLTRAVAKVSLNLTTPNAGDAFTVTSVRLMNVAKKLYYVESATTAPTAAELTTYTSDNTKSITWYIPENKAGSNALTNWKDRYEGNAPATATYILIEGSYTPQNGTARDVSYAIYLGAGNSAADFNVVRNTKYAVNAAIKGTDMNDGRVLIGRDLSAAGTQTANCYVVKTTDANKWYRFKATIRGNGAETPAQISYTGAVIPANDRIAPTNAALVWETREGGTSPTLDYVGYSKNGYIVFKLGKASEGNAVVAAKNGTATLWSWHIWTTAAFDRNGIKVQTYETRPRNGLAPYADITKREFKMMDRNLGSASGKATKVAEEAIKTYGVYFQFGRKDPFPAAGVMTRTNDADIVPVYDCLLYTSPSPRDTE
;
A
#
# COMPACT_ATOMS: atom_id res chain seq x y z
N MET A 1 38.63 -34.16 34.39
CA MET A 1 38.99 -34.00 32.99
C MET A 1 38.39 -32.68 32.49
N LYS A 2 39.22 -31.63 32.43
CA LYS A 2 38.83 -30.28 32.05
C LYS A 2 38.89 -30.16 30.53
N VAL A 3 37.81 -29.63 29.91
CA VAL A 3 37.84 -29.17 28.52
C VAL A 3 37.44 -27.73 28.47
N THR A 4 38.42 -26.90 28.21
CA THR A 4 38.33 -25.44 28.02
C THR A 4 37.76 -25.16 26.62
N ARG A 5 36.71 -24.38 26.51
CA ARG A 5 36.21 -23.86 25.24
C ARG A 5 36.69 -22.43 25.04
N PHE A 6 37.52 -22.24 24.04
CA PHE A 6 37.86 -20.94 23.48
C PHE A 6 36.70 -20.40 22.63
N PHE A 7 36.23 -19.20 22.96
CA PHE A 7 35.40 -18.38 22.11
C PHE A 7 36.29 -17.54 21.20
N GLY A 8 36.32 -17.86 19.93
CA GLY A 8 36.89 -17.01 18.91
C GLY A 8 35.84 -16.09 18.31
N LEU A 9 36.01 -14.79 18.53
CA LEU A 9 35.19 -13.73 17.96
C LEU A 9 35.68 -13.51 16.52
N TRP A 10 34.90 -13.94 15.53
CA TRP A 10 35.13 -13.58 14.12
C TRP A 10 34.19 -12.46 13.74
N ALA A 11 34.75 -11.25 13.62
CA ALA A 11 34.09 -10.14 12.97
C ALA A 11 34.08 -10.40 11.46
N LEU A 12 32.92 -10.77 10.93
CA LEU A 12 32.72 -10.92 9.50
C LEU A 12 32.34 -9.53 8.93
N SER A 13 33.33 -8.81 8.44
CA SER A 13 33.13 -7.66 7.57
C SER A 13 32.61 -8.17 6.23
N VAL A 14 31.30 -8.04 6.00
CA VAL A 14 30.71 -8.31 4.69
C VAL A 14 31.03 -7.10 3.79
N LEU A 15 32.09 -7.27 3.03
CA LEU A 15 32.40 -6.44 1.88
C LEU A 15 31.42 -6.86 0.78
N CYS A 16 30.33 -6.09 0.58
CA CYS A 16 29.52 -6.25 -0.61
C CYS A 16 30.32 -5.79 -1.84
N VAL A 17 31.08 -6.70 -2.39
CA VAL A 17 31.59 -6.58 -3.75
C VAL A 17 30.38 -6.77 -4.66
N LEU A 18 29.93 -5.69 -5.29
CA LEU A 18 29.04 -5.78 -6.45
C LEU A 18 29.82 -6.51 -7.55
N SER A 19 29.67 -7.82 -7.59
CA SER A 19 30.06 -8.63 -8.73
C SER A 19 29.13 -8.24 -9.89
N CYS A 20 29.64 -7.46 -10.82
CA CYS A 20 29.11 -7.46 -12.17
C CYS A 20 29.25 -8.86 -12.73
N THR A 21 28.20 -9.65 -12.68
CA THR A 21 28.11 -10.83 -13.54
C THR A 21 27.94 -10.33 -14.96
N ASP A 22 29.04 -10.33 -15.71
CA ASP A 22 29.03 -10.37 -17.17
C ASP A 22 28.29 -11.64 -17.60
N GLY A 23 27.05 -11.45 -18.00
CA GLY A 23 26.22 -12.58 -18.38
C GLY A 23 24.96 -12.18 -19.12
N GLU A 24 25.12 -11.34 -20.13
CA GLU A 24 24.32 -11.37 -21.36
C GLU A 24 25.06 -10.52 -22.39
N GLN A 25 25.71 -11.19 -23.31
CA GLN A 25 26.13 -10.58 -24.57
C GLN A 25 24.85 -10.22 -25.36
N GLY A 26 24.20 -9.12 -24.97
CA GLY A 26 23.31 -8.43 -25.88
C GLY A 26 24.17 -8.02 -27.07
N THR A 27 23.78 -8.41 -28.25
CA THR A 27 24.34 -7.99 -29.53
C THR A 27 24.11 -6.48 -29.69
N GLY A 28 24.82 -5.69 -28.89
CA GLY A 28 24.93 -4.24 -29.07
C GLY A 28 25.64 -4.01 -30.39
N GLY A 29 24.92 -3.52 -31.38
CA GLY A 29 25.47 -3.22 -32.70
C GLY A 29 26.71 -2.32 -32.52
N ILE A 30 27.83 -2.75 -33.12
CA ILE A 30 29.06 -1.96 -33.21
C ILE A 30 28.66 -0.63 -33.85
N ILE A 31 28.95 0.50 -33.18
CA ILE A 31 28.80 1.81 -33.78
C ILE A 31 29.80 1.81 -34.96
N PRO A 32 29.36 2.01 -36.22
CA PRO A 32 30.26 2.06 -37.34
C PRO A 32 31.31 3.16 -37.10
N ASP A 33 32.49 3.01 -37.69
CA ASP A 33 33.49 4.05 -37.69
C ASP A 33 32.95 5.27 -38.49
N VAL A 34 32.30 6.17 -37.76
CA VAL A 34 31.63 7.34 -38.34
C VAL A 34 32.55 8.55 -38.10
N ALA A 35 32.77 9.32 -39.14
CA ALA A 35 33.49 10.58 -39.01
C ALA A 35 32.78 11.49 -38.00
N THR A 36 33.53 12.03 -37.03
CA THR A 36 33.00 12.88 -35.95
C THR A 36 33.61 14.25 -35.95
N LYS A 37 32.87 15.21 -35.39
CA LYS A 37 33.36 16.57 -35.11
C LYS A 37 33.30 16.84 -33.60
N PRO A 38 34.30 17.54 -33.03
CA PRO A 38 34.27 17.95 -31.64
C PRO A 38 33.21 19.05 -31.42
N VAL A 39 32.50 18.96 -30.30
CA VAL A 39 31.47 19.93 -29.89
C VAL A 39 31.66 20.24 -28.41
N ARG A 40 31.73 21.54 -28.07
CA ARG A 40 31.75 21.96 -26.66
C ARG A 40 30.35 21.86 -26.08
N LEU A 41 30.17 20.97 -25.13
CA LEU A 41 28.93 20.79 -24.37
C LEU A 41 28.98 21.65 -23.09
N SER A 42 27.92 22.42 -22.86
CA SER A 42 27.67 23.11 -21.59
C SER A 42 26.38 22.62 -20.99
N LEU A 43 26.41 22.23 -19.72
CA LEU A 43 25.27 21.69 -18.98
C LEU A 43 24.75 22.73 -17.99
N GLY A 44 23.44 22.74 -17.79
CA GLY A 44 22.78 23.44 -16.71
C GLY A 44 21.80 22.49 -16.03
N THR A 45 21.54 22.67 -14.74
CA THR A 45 20.50 21.92 -14.04
C THR A 45 19.24 22.77 -13.88
N THR A 46 18.09 22.20 -14.18
CA THR A 46 16.80 22.86 -13.94
C THR A 46 16.43 22.69 -12.47
N PRO A 47 16.17 23.77 -11.71
CA PRO A 47 15.74 23.67 -10.32
C PRO A 47 14.49 22.79 -10.18
N MET A 48 14.39 22.01 -9.10
CA MET A 48 13.16 21.29 -8.79
C MET A 48 12.03 22.29 -8.55
N GLN A 49 10.88 22.00 -9.14
CA GLN A 49 9.67 22.79 -8.92
C GLN A 49 8.97 22.36 -7.63
N GLU A 50 8.34 23.28 -6.92
CA GLU A 50 7.42 22.93 -5.85
C GLU A 50 6.15 22.32 -6.45
N ALA A 51 5.55 21.32 -5.77
CA ALA A 51 4.35 20.63 -6.25
C ALA A 51 3.10 21.51 -6.37
N GLY A 52 3.19 22.75 -5.97
CA GLY A 52 2.16 23.78 -6.04
C GLY A 52 2.40 24.88 -5.01
N SER A 53 1.51 25.86 -4.91
CA SER A 53 1.54 26.82 -3.80
C SER A 53 1.21 26.10 -2.49
N VAL A 54 1.65 26.71 -1.37
CA VAL A 54 1.41 26.17 -0.02
C VAL A 54 -0.08 25.94 0.20
N THR A 55 -0.48 24.67 0.29
CA THR A 55 -1.87 24.28 0.60
C THR A 55 -1.96 23.83 2.04
N ARG A 56 -2.78 24.51 2.82
CA ARG A 56 -3.07 24.14 4.21
C ARG A 56 -4.42 23.43 4.29
N VAL A 57 -4.39 22.14 4.63
CA VAL A 57 -5.59 21.32 4.83
C VAL A 57 -5.76 21.11 6.33
N ARG A 58 -6.70 21.86 6.94
CA ARG A 58 -7.03 21.67 8.35
C ARG A 58 -8.02 20.52 8.50
N GLY A 59 -7.62 19.51 9.26
CA GLY A 59 -8.52 18.47 9.77
C GLY A 59 -9.11 18.94 11.09
N ASP A 60 -10.41 18.79 11.28
CA ASP A 60 -11.07 19.36 12.45
C ASP A 60 -10.50 18.74 13.74
N ASN A 61 -10.30 17.41 13.81
CA ASN A 61 -9.86 16.72 15.01
C ASN A 61 -8.85 15.58 14.76
N SER A 62 -8.22 15.49 13.60
CA SER A 62 -7.37 14.34 13.30
C SER A 62 -6.05 14.67 12.63
N LEU A 63 -6.04 15.33 11.48
CA LEU A 63 -4.85 15.50 10.67
C LEU A 63 -4.85 16.85 9.95
N ASP A 64 -3.97 17.75 10.35
CA ASP A 64 -3.65 18.96 9.58
C ASP A 64 -2.49 18.67 8.64
N LEU A 65 -2.57 19.16 7.41
CA LEU A 65 -1.53 19.06 6.41
C LEU A 65 -1.11 20.45 5.95
N VAL A 66 0.20 20.66 5.79
CA VAL A 66 0.78 21.76 5.03
C VAL A 66 1.60 21.13 3.92
N LEU A 67 1.16 21.34 2.68
CA LEU A 67 1.76 20.79 1.48
C LEU A 67 2.48 21.90 0.71
N GLY A 68 3.65 21.61 0.11
CA GLY A 68 4.39 22.53 -0.72
C GLY A 68 5.26 23.55 0.05
N GLU A 69 5.41 23.44 1.37
CA GLU A 69 6.32 24.25 2.15
C GLU A 69 7.39 23.37 2.80
N GLU A 70 8.65 23.45 2.35
CA GLU A 70 9.75 22.93 3.16
C GLU A 70 9.84 23.86 4.38
N THR A 71 9.31 23.43 5.53
CA THR A 71 9.51 24.17 6.79
C THR A 71 11.01 24.32 7.00
N GLY A 72 11.44 25.59 6.94
CA GLY A 72 12.82 25.99 6.93
C GLY A 72 13.64 25.29 8.00
N LYS A 73 14.96 25.32 7.84
CA LYS A 73 16.04 24.84 8.69
C LYS A 73 15.86 25.16 10.20
N GLY A 74 14.71 24.76 10.75
CA GLY A 74 14.55 24.66 12.19
C GLY A 74 15.54 23.59 12.64
N ALA A 75 16.44 23.95 13.54
CA ALA A 75 17.44 23.07 14.14
C ALA A 75 16.78 21.78 14.64
N CYS A 76 16.60 20.82 13.76
CA CYS A 76 16.32 19.45 14.11
C CYS A 76 17.61 18.92 14.72
N ASN A 77 17.60 18.65 16.02
CA ASN A 77 18.66 17.91 16.67
C ASN A 77 19.15 16.80 15.75
N ALA A 78 20.45 16.70 15.59
CA ALA A 78 21.15 15.78 14.71
C ALA A 78 20.91 14.32 15.10
N GLY A 79 19.70 13.84 14.85
CA GLY A 79 19.33 12.44 14.79
C GLY A 79 19.38 12.02 13.32
N THR A 80 20.42 11.33 12.95
CA THR A 80 20.68 10.58 11.72
C THR A 80 19.61 10.70 10.64
N ARG A 81 19.72 11.72 9.79
CA ARG A 81 19.07 11.78 8.47
C ARG A 81 19.78 10.78 7.56
N THR A 82 19.31 9.56 7.53
CA THR A 82 19.76 8.56 6.56
C THR A 82 19.04 8.81 5.24
N GLY A 83 19.74 9.36 4.24
CA GLY A 83 19.32 9.34 2.84
C GLY A 83 18.85 10.64 2.19
N THR A 84 18.87 11.79 2.88
CA THR A 84 18.59 13.09 2.21
C THR A 84 19.86 13.63 1.59
N LEU A 85 19.83 13.88 0.28
CA LEU A 85 20.91 14.58 -0.42
C LEU A 85 20.90 16.08 -0.06
N THR A 86 22.05 16.71 -0.08
CA THR A 86 22.16 18.18 -0.05
C THR A 86 21.76 18.76 -1.40
N ASP A 87 21.42 20.04 -1.47
CA ASP A 87 21.08 20.70 -2.74
C ASP A 87 22.21 20.54 -3.76
N THR A 88 23.49 20.67 -3.31
CA THR A 88 24.65 20.42 -4.16
C THR A 88 24.72 19.00 -4.70
N GLN A 89 24.39 17.99 -3.88
CA GLN A 89 24.37 16.59 -4.32
C GLN A 89 23.18 16.28 -5.25
N GLU A 90 22.05 16.98 -5.08
CA GLU A 90 20.91 16.87 -5.99
C GLU A 90 21.21 17.45 -7.37
N ASP A 91 22.11 18.44 -7.45
CA ASP A 91 22.51 19.14 -8.67
C ASP A 91 23.76 18.56 -9.35
N ALA A 92 24.50 17.71 -8.65
CA ALA A 92 25.78 17.18 -9.14
C ALA A 92 25.61 16.29 -10.37
N VAL A 93 26.53 16.47 -11.35
CA VAL A 93 26.63 15.68 -12.58
C VAL A 93 28.00 15.01 -12.59
N ASN A 94 28.07 13.68 -12.58
CA ASN A 94 29.31 12.90 -12.52
C ASN A 94 29.64 12.17 -13.81
N ASP A 95 28.62 11.83 -14.57
CA ASP A 95 28.75 11.16 -15.85
C ASP A 95 27.63 11.57 -16.79
N ILE A 96 27.91 11.47 -18.08
CA ILE A 96 26.94 11.73 -19.14
C ILE A 96 27.03 10.66 -20.24
N CYS A 97 25.85 10.29 -20.74
CA CYS A 97 25.68 9.59 -22.00
C CYS A 97 25.04 10.55 -23.01
N VAL A 98 25.68 10.77 -24.13
CA VAL A 98 25.20 11.62 -25.22
C VAL A 98 24.68 10.73 -26.34
N PHE A 99 23.51 11.06 -26.88
CA PHE A 99 22.86 10.31 -27.98
C PHE A 99 22.40 11.29 -29.05
N GLN A 100 22.94 11.15 -30.27
CA GLN A 100 22.58 11.97 -31.44
C GLN A 100 21.61 11.23 -32.35
N PHE A 101 20.42 11.78 -32.55
CA PHE A 101 19.42 11.27 -33.46
C PHE A 101 19.24 12.19 -34.66
N GLY A 102 19.28 11.65 -35.88
CA GLY A 102 18.98 12.41 -37.09
C GLY A 102 17.52 12.85 -37.14
N ASN A 103 17.24 14.12 -37.43
CA ASN A 103 15.86 14.62 -37.48
C ASN A 103 15.08 14.09 -38.71
N THR A 104 15.78 13.72 -39.78
CA THR A 104 15.19 13.24 -41.02
C THR A 104 14.56 11.83 -40.89
N ASP A 105 15.21 10.93 -40.14
CA ASP A 105 14.81 9.53 -40.03
C ASP A 105 14.54 9.07 -38.59
N GLY A 106 14.79 9.94 -37.59
CA GLY A 106 14.58 9.65 -36.17
C GLY A 106 15.45 8.52 -35.61
N LYS A 107 16.59 8.22 -36.28
CA LYS A 107 17.47 7.10 -35.90
C LYS A 107 18.74 7.57 -35.21
N LEU A 108 19.26 6.72 -34.28
CA LEU A 108 20.52 6.95 -33.61
C LEU A 108 21.69 6.95 -34.61
N LYS A 109 22.47 8.00 -34.61
CA LYS A 109 23.65 8.24 -35.47
C LYS A 109 24.96 8.12 -34.70
N TYR A 110 24.95 8.51 -33.42
CA TYR A 110 26.14 8.46 -32.57
C TYR A 110 25.76 8.42 -31.11
N SER A 111 26.63 7.83 -30.29
CA SER A 111 26.52 7.88 -28.83
C SER A 111 27.89 7.81 -28.19
N GLU A 112 28.06 8.56 -27.10
CA GLU A 112 29.30 8.69 -26.34
C GLU A 112 29.01 8.72 -24.85
N TYR A 113 29.93 8.16 -24.05
CA TYR A 113 29.93 8.22 -22.59
C TYR A 113 31.16 8.98 -22.11
N THR A 114 30.94 9.90 -21.18
CA THR A 114 32.03 10.71 -20.58
C THR A 114 31.80 10.82 -19.07
N SER A 115 32.83 10.53 -18.28
CA SER A 115 32.84 10.87 -16.85
C SER A 115 33.24 12.35 -16.70
N LEU A 116 32.58 13.06 -15.80
CA LEU A 116 32.90 14.44 -15.45
C LEU A 116 33.63 14.49 -14.10
N MET A 117 34.53 15.44 -13.93
CA MET A 117 35.09 15.72 -12.62
C MET A 117 34.05 16.42 -11.75
N ASP A 118 34.19 16.29 -10.43
CA ASP A 118 33.25 16.85 -9.47
C ASP A 118 33.05 18.36 -9.69
N GLY A 119 31.81 18.76 -9.94
CA GLY A 119 31.41 20.14 -10.19
C GLY A 119 31.59 20.64 -11.62
N GLU A 120 32.14 19.85 -12.55
CA GLU A 120 32.23 20.24 -13.95
C GLU A 120 30.88 20.14 -14.66
N LEU A 121 30.50 21.24 -15.32
CA LEU A 121 29.28 21.34 -16.14
C LEU A 121 29.62 21.57 -17.63
N THR A 122 30.84 21.26 -18.03
CA THR A 122 31.30 21.39 -19.43
C THR A 122 32.09 20.16 -19.83
N ALA A 123 31.94 19.73 -21.07
CA ALA A 123 32.69 18.63 -21.66
C ALA A 123 32.97 18.87 -23.13
N ASP A 124 34.09 18.38 -23.63
CA ASP A 124 34.31 18.23 -25.05
C ASP A 124 33.83 16.86 -25.47
N ILE A 125 32.81 16.82 -26.32
CA ILE A 125 32.18 15.62 -26.82
C ILE A 125 32.37 15.49 -28.34
N SER A 126 32.10 14.31 -28.88
CA SER A 126 32.07 14.08 -30.32
C SER A 126 30.65 13.88 -30.82
N LEU A 127 30.33 14.38 -31.98
CA LEU A 127 29.09 14.08 -32.70
C LEU A 127 29.40 13.62 -34.12
N ALA A 128 28.59 12.73 -34.68
CA ALA A 128 28.74 12.29 -36.06
C ALA A 128 28.54 13.44 -37.02
N SER A 129 29.46 13.57 -38.00
CA SER A 129 29.38 14.49 -39.12
C SER A 129 28.51 13.95 -40.26
N GLY A 130 27.99 14.81 -41.12
CA GLY A 130 27.12 14.43 -42.25
C GLY A 130 25.67 14.16 -41.86
N VAL A 131 25.28 14.41 -40.60
CA VAL A 131 23.91 14.18 -40.12
C VAL A 131 22.97 15.36 -40.40
N GLY A 132 23.54 16.57 -40.51
CA GLY A 132 22.76 17.79 -40.64
C GLY A 132 22.01 18.16 -39.36
N SER A 133 20.73 18.50 -39.50
CA SER A 133 19.88 18.77 -38.33
C SER A 133 19.63 17.50 -37.53
N CYS A 134 19.85 17.54 -36.21
CA CYS A 134 19.74 16.42 -35.32
C CYS A 134 19.15 16.84 -33.95
N THR A 135 18.64 15.87 -33.20
CA THR A 135 18.28 16.01 -31.79
C THR A 135 19.36 15.32 -30.94
N VAL A 136 19.95 16.04 -30.01
CA VAL A 136 20.96 15.49 -29.09
C VAL A 136 20.35 15.37 -27.70
N TYR A 137 20.28 14.14 -27.20
CA TYR A 137 19.88 13.84 -25.81
C TYR A 137 21.11 13.66 -24.95
N VAL A 138 21.05 14.18 -23.74
CA VAL A 138 22.05 13.97 -22.69
C VAL A 138 21.38 13.34 -21.49
N LEU A 139 21.82 12.14 -21.12
CA LEU A 139 21.45 11.48 -19.88
C LEU A 139 22.60 11.59 -18.90
N ALA A 140 22.36 12.13 -17.71
CA ALA A 140 23.37 12.30 -16.68
C ALA A 140 23.12 11.37 -15.48
N ASN A 141 24.19 10.92 -14.83
CA ASN A 141 24.17 10.07 -13.63
C ASN A 141 23.47 8.71 -13.85
N VAL A 142 23.62 8.14 -15.03
CA VAL A 142 23.02 6.85 -15.40
C VAL A 142 24.06 5.74 -15.62
N GLY A 143 25.36 6.10 -15.45
CA GLY A 143 26.46 5.24 -15.79
C GLY A 143 26.58 5.01 -17.31
N ASN A 144 27.48 4.15 -17.73
CA ASN A 144 27.69 3.87 -19.15
C ASN A 144 26.60 2.93 -19.71
N ILE A 145 25.55 3.51 -20.30
CA ILE A 145 24.44 2.79 -20.92
C ILE A 145 24.39 2.91 -22.45
N ILE A 146 25.44 3.47 -23.10
CA ILE A 146 25.43 3.69 -24.56
C ILE A 146 25.18 2.42 -25.35
N ARG A 147 25.67 1.27 -24.85
CA ARG A 147 25.48 -0.05 -25.51
C ARG A 147 24.06 -0.59 -25.42
N LYS A 148 23.19 -0.02 -24.57
CA LYS A 148 21.77 -0.39 -24.51
C LYS A 148 20.96 0.12 -25.70
N VAL A 149 21.54 1.03 -26.49
CA VAL A 149 20.89 1.59 -27.67
C VAL A 149 21.74 1.28 -28.89
N ALA A 150 21.28 0.41 -29.75
CA ALA A 150 22.02 0.05 -30.96
C ALA A 150 22.00 1.18 -31.98
N TYR A 151 23.06 1.30 -32.78
CA TYR A 151 23.09 2.21 -33.93
C TYR A 151 21.88 1.99 -34.84
N GLY A 152 21.27 3.06 -35.32
CA GLY A 152 20.07 3.01 -36.14
C GLY A 152 18.76 2.73 -35.39
N SER A 153 18.78 2.59 -34.05
CA SER A 153 17.58 2.50 -33.24
C SER A 153 16.73 3.75 -33.35
N ALA A 154 15.40 3.58 -33.30
CA ALA A 154 14.47 4.69 -33.33
C ALA A 154 14.48 5.47 -32.00
N VAL A 155 14.31 6.78 -32.07
CA VAL A 155 14.20 7.65 -30.86
C VAL A 155 13.01 7.24 -29.98
N ALA A 156 11.96 6.64 -30.55
CA ALA A 156 10.82 6.14 -29.79
C ALA A 156 11.19 4.97 -28.87
N ASP A 157 12.13 4.10 -29.27
CA ASP A 157 12.62 3.00 -28.43
C ASP A 157 13.64 3.51 -27.39
N PHE A 158 14.47 4.47 -27.75
CA PHE A 158 15.33 5.17 -26.79
C PHE A 158 14.51 5.82 -25.66
N LYS A 159 13.40 6.45 -25.97
CA LYS A 159 12.52 7.06 -24.94
C LYS A 159 11.88 6.06 -23.99
N LYS A 160 11.91 4.76 -24.31
CA LYS A 160 11.43 3.69 -23.43
C LYS A 160 12.50 3.17 -22.45
N LEU A 161 13.75 3.68 -22.53
CA LEU A 161 14.80 3.29 -21.62
C LEU A 161 14.46 3.66 -20.18
N ALA A 162 14.55 2.67 -19.32
CA ALA A 162 14.25 2.81 -17.90
C ALA A 162 15.22 2.00 -17.05
N ALA A 163 15.35 2.41 -15.79
CA ALA A 163 15.95 1.61 -14.74
C ALA A 163 14.88 1.04 -13.82
N GLU A 164 15.10 -0.16 -13.29
CA GLU A 164 14.31 -0.71 -12.19
C GLU A 164 14.74 -0.04 -10.88
N VAL A 165 13.78 0.43 -10.10
CA VAL A 165 14.02 1.09 -8.80
C VAL A 165 13.44 0.24 -7.69
N SER A 166 14.27 -0.29 -6.81
CA SER A 166 13.87 -1.17 -5.72
C SER A 166 13.73 -0.46 -4.36
N SER A 167 14.33 0.71 -4.19
CA SER A 167 14.25 1.49 -2.94
C SER A 167 14.34 2.98 -3.22
N GLY A 168 13.52 3.77 -2.51
CA GLY A 168 13.50 5.25 -2.62
C GLY A 168 14.53 5.94 -1.73
N LYS A 169 15.43 5.20 -1.12
CA LYS A 169 16.55 5.81 -0.40
C LYS A 169 17.52 6.33 -1.44
N GLY A 170 17.72 7.65 -1.46
CA GLY A 170 18.84 8.22 -2.16
C GLY A 170 20.10 7.51 -1.68
N THR A 171 20.78 6.83 -2.55
CA THR A 171 21.95 5.98 -2.22
C THR A 171 23.22 6.79 -1.98
N GLY A 172 23.10 8.08 -1.66
CA GLY A 172 24.26 9.01 -1.58
C GLY A 172 24.90 9.25 -2.95
N GLN A 173 24.24 8.83 -4.02
CA GLN A 173 24.67 9.01 -5.40
C GLN A 173 23.74 9.97 -6.13
N ASN A 174 24.28 10.59 -7.14
CA ASN A 174 23.66 11.64 -7.92
C ASN A 174 22.38 11.17 -8.61
N LEU A 175 21.42 12.07 -8.72
CA LEU A 175 20.11 11.76 -9.28
C LEU A 175 20.19 11.64 -10.81
N PRO A 176 19.57 10.64 -11.45
CA PRO A 176 19.45 10.55 -12.90
C PRO A 176 18.75 11.78 -13.48
N MET A 177 19.35 12.36 -14.52
CA MET A 177 18.83 13.54 -15.21
C MET A 177 18.80 13.34 -16.72
N CYS A 178 17.92 14.06 -17.39
CA CYS A 178 17.82 14.07 -18.83
C CYS A 178 17.62 15.50 -19.34
N GLY A 179 18.28 15.82 -20.44
CA GLY A 179 18.01 17.01 -21.22
C GLY A 179 18.20 16.73 -22.70
N TYR A 180 17.73 17.62 -23.53
CA TYR A 180 17.95 17.51 -24.97
C TYR A 180 17.98 18.87 -25.66
N LYS A 181 18.63 18.91 -26.83
CA LYS A 181 18.61 20.03 -27.77
C LYS A 181 18.03 19.52 -29.09
N ALA A 182 16.87 20.01 -29.47
CA ALA A 182 16.31 19.78 -30.78
C ALA A 182 16.97 20.69 -31.85
N ASP A 183 16.90 20.27 -33.09
CA ASP A 183 17.32 21.03 -34.28
C ASP A 183 18.77 21.58 -34.20
N PHE A 184 19.66 20.79 -33.56
CA PHE A 184 21.08 21.12 -33.48
C PHE A 184 21.76 20.81 -34.81
N ASN A 185 22.55 21.75 -35.31
CA ASN A 185 23.38 21.55 -36.50
C ASN A 185 24.81 21.16 -36.10
N SER A 186 25.13 19.87 -36.24
CA SER A 186 26.47 19.35 -35.92
C SER A 186 27.55 19.72 -36.96
N GLU A 187 27.16 20.27 -38.09
CA GLU A 187 28.10 20.63 -39.17
C GLU A 187 28.72 22.02 -38.99
N ALA A 188 28.20 22.82 -38.10
CA ALA A 188 28.75 24.16 -37.82
C ALA A 188 30.16 24.07 -37.25
N ASP A 189 31.09 24.91 -37.77
CA ASP A 189 32.44 25.03 -37.20
C ASP A 189 32.37 25.63 -35.79
N ASN A 190 33.19 25.11 -34.86
CA ASN A 190 33.20 25.50 -33.43
C ASN A 190 31.83 25.41 -32.78
N ALA A 191 31.06 24.38 -33.12
CA ALA A 191 29.73 24.18 -32.58
C ALA A 191 29.76 24.08 -31.03
N SER A 192 28.88 24.81 -30.39
CA SER A 192 28.62 24.72 -28.95
C SER A 192 27.20 24.26 -28.68
N LEU A 193 27.07 23.33 -27.77
CA LEU A 193 25.79 22.71 -27.40
C LEU A 193 25.48 23.03 -25.93
N THR A 194 24.36 23.68 -25.68
CA THR A 194 23.89 23.93 -24.31
C THR A 194 22.65 23.08 -24.05
N VAL A 195 22.69 22.31 -22.96
CA VAL A 195 21.58 21.41 -22.57
C VAL A 195 21.22 21.65 -21.10
N SER A 196 19.94 21.90 -20.84
CA SER A 196 19.38 21.98 -19.49
C SER A 196 18.92 20.61 -19.05
N LEU A 197 19.49 20.09 -17.96
CA LEU A 197 19.19 18.79 -17.39
C LEU A 197 18.03 18.89 -16.39
N THR A 198 17.10 17.99 -16.49
CA THR A 198 15.94 17.85 -15.60
C THR A 198 16.01 16.49 -14.92
N ARG A 199 15.88 16.45 -13.60
CA ARG A 199 15.91 15.17 -12.83
C ARG A 199 14.77 14.27 -13.23
N ALA A 200 15.07 12.99 -13.40
CA ALA A 200 14.06 11.97 -13.75
C ALA A 200 13.23 11.49 -12.54
N VAL A 201 13.52 12.00 -11.35
CA VAL A 201 12.85 11.66 -10.09
C VAL A 201 12.08 12.85 -9.52
N ALA A 202 11.08 12.54 -8.67
CA ALA A 202 10.45 13.47 -7.74
C ALA A 202 11.08 13.32 -6.35
N LYS A 203 11.11 14.41 -5.57
CA LYS A 203 11.52 14.42 -4.16
C LYS A 203 10.27 14.47 -3.28
N VAL A 204 10.12 13.52 -2.38
CA VAL A 204 9.02 13.47 -1.40
C VAL A 204 9.60 13.58 -0.01
N SER A 205 9.23 14.62 0.73
CA SER A 205 9.64 14.80 2.12
C SER A 205 8.43 14.74 3.05
N LEU A 206 8.58 14.03 4.18
CA LEU A 206 7.58 13.96 5.23
C LEU A 206 8.18 14.51 6.52
N ASN A 207 7.41 15.32 7.24
CA ASN A 207 7.69 15.77 8.58
C ASN A 207 6.43 15.64 9.45
N LEU A 208 6.53 14.92 10.58
CA LEU A 208 5.42 14.62 11.47
C LEU A 208 5.54 15.39 12.79
N THR A 209 4.44 15.96 13.23
CA THR A 209 4.32 16.62 14.53
C THR A 209 3.07 16.16 15.28
N THR A 210 3.08 16.33 16.60
CA THR A 210 1.91 16.09 17.47
C THR A 210 1.69 17.38 18.29
N PRO A 211 0.86 18.31 17.78
CA PRO A 211 0.79 19.67 18.34
C PRO A 211 -0.04 19.78 19.62
N ASN A 212 -0.94 18.83 19.92
CA ASN A 212 -1.78 18.92 21.10
C ASN A 212 -0.98 18.59 22.38
N ALA A 213 -1.03 19.46 23.37
CA ALA A 213 -0.36 19.23 24.64
C ALA A 213 -0.98 18.02 25.37
N GLY A 214 -0.13 17.11 25.79
CA GLY A 214 -0.53 15.89 26.50
C GLY A 214 -0.95 14.72 25.60
N ASP A 215 -1.16 14.93 24.31
CA ASP A 215 -1.35 13.84 23.35
C ASP A 215 0.00 13.23 22.95
N ALA A 216 -0.02 11.94 22.63
CA ALA A 216 1.16 11.25 22.12
C ALA A 216 0.83 10.47 20.84
N PHE A 217 1.76 10.49 19.90
CA PHE A 217 1.73 9.62 18.73
C PHE A 217 3.06 8.89 18.58
N THR A 218 3.01 7.58 18.73
CA THR A 218 4.17 6.70 18.54
C THR A 218 4.09 6.09 17.15
N VAL A 219 5.04 6.48 16.28
CA VAL A 219 5.13 5.95 14.93
C VAL A 219 5.62 4.51 14.99
N THR A 220 4.92 3.59 14.34
CA THR A 220 5.32 2.20 14.15
C THR A 220 5.95 1.98 12.79
N SER A 221 5.36 2.55 11.75
CA SER A 221 5.80 2.39 10.38
C SER A 221 5.39 3.60 9.54
N VAL A 222 6.26 4.00 8.63
CA VAL A 222 5.95 4.95 7.56
C VAL A 222 6.23 4.26 6.24
N ARG A 223 5.25 4.21 5.37
CA ARG A 223 5.36 3.58 4.06
C ARG A 223 4.96 4.56 2.96
N LEU A 224 5.74 4.58 1.90
CA LEU A 224 5.35 5.24 0.66
C LEU A 224 4.79 4.18 -0.28
N MET A 225 3.49 4.26 -0.54
CA MET A 225 2.69 3.27 -1.24
C MET A 225 2.55 3.62 -2.72
N ASN A 226 2.40 2.63 -3.57
CA ASN A 226 2.16 2.78 -5.00
C ASN A 226 3.25 3.59 -5.72
N VAL A 227 4.50 3.31 -5.41
CA VAL A 227 5.66 3.89 -6.10
C VAL A 227 5.91 3.13 -7.40
N ALA A 228 6.11 3.83 -8.52
CA ALA A 228 6.44 3.19 -9.78
C ALA A 228 7.80 2.45 -9.69
N LYS A 229 7.86 1.20 -10.18
CA LYS A 229 9.10 0.41 -10.22
C LYS A 229 10.08 0.87 -11.30
N LYS A 230 9.59 1.50 -12.35
CA LYS A 230 10.40 1.94 -13.49
C LYS A 230 10.66 3.43 -13.45
N LEU A 231 11.94 3.78 -13.53
CA LEU A 231 12.41 5.13 -13.74
C LEU A 231 12.74 5.30 -15.22
N TYR A 232 11.88 5.96 -15.97
CA TYR A 232 12.17 6.33 -17.36
C TYR A 232 13.15 7.51 -17.39
N TYR A 233 14.27 7.38 -18.08
CA TYR A 233 15.27 8.45 -18.18
C TYR A 233 14.70 9.65 -18.95
N VAL A 234 14.08 9.41 -20.09
CA VAL A 234 13.43 10.46 -20.89
C VAL A 234 11.97 10.57 -20.45
N GLU A 235 11.46 11.80 -20.38
CA GLU A 235 10.05 12.00 -20.08
C GLU A 235 9.18 11.31 -21.14
N SER A 236 8.28 10.48 -20.70
CA SER A 236 7.35 9.77 -21.54
C SER A 236 5.93 10.25 -21.26
N ALA A 237 5.12 10.34 -22.32
CA ALA A 237 3.68 10.56 -22.22
C ALA A 237 2.94 9.27 -21.77
N THR A 238 3.52 8.53 -20.83
CA THR A 238 3.03 7.21 -20.45
C THR A 238 1.68 7.27 -19.75
N THR A 239 0.90 6.23 -19.99
CA THR A 239 -0.29 5.86 -19.24
C THR A 239 0.07 5.57 -17.77
N ALA A 240 -0.91 5.70 -16.88
CA ALA A 240 -0.77 5.32 -15.47
C ALA A 240 -0.17 3.91 -15.35
N PRO A 241 0.74 3.66 -14.38
CA PRO A 241 1.28 2.33 -14.17
C PRO A 241 0.18 1.37 -13.72
N THR A 242 0.31 0.12 -14.09
CA THR A 242 -0.55 -0.96 -13.59
C THR A 242 -0.17 -1.33 -12.15
N ALA A 243 -1.04 -2.00 -11.43
CA ALA A 243 -0.75 -2.44 -10.04
C ALA A 243 0.51 -3.32 -9.95
N ALA A 244 0.82 -4.13 -10.98
CA ALA A 244 2.01 -4.97 -11.04
C ALA A 244 3.32 -4.16 -11.18
N GLU A 245 3.24 -2.95 -11.71
CA GLU A 245 4.37 -2.03 -11.91
C GLU A 245 4.61 -1.10 -10.71
N LEU A 246 3.88 -1.32 -9.61
CA LEU A 246 4.00 -0.55 -8.37
C LEU A 246 4.71 -1.33 -7.27
N THR A 247 5.34 -0.60 -6.36
CA THR A 247 6.03 -1.13 -5.19
C THR A 247 5.77 -0.24 -3.96
N THR A 248 6.24 -0.68 -2.80
CA THR A 248 6.12 0.04 -1.54
C THR A 248 7.50 0.25 -0.94
N TYR A 249 7.79 1.46 -0.46
CA TYR A 249 8.98 1.76 0.32
C TYR A 249 8.61 1.87 1.80
N THR A 250 9.34 1.18 2.66
CA THR A 250 9.07 1.15 4.10
C THR A 250 10.20 1.82 4.88
N SER A 251 9.83 2.60 5.88
CA SER A 251 10.73 3.14 6.91
C SER A 251 10.08 2.99 8.27
N ASP A 252 10.85 2.51 9.23
CA ASP A 252 10.37 2.28 10.59
C ASP A 252 10.65 3.47 11.50
N ASN A 253 9.77 3.72 12.48
CA ASN A 253 9.93 4.64 13.61
C ASN A 253 10.41 6.07 13.28
N THR A 254 10.19 6.56 12.06
CA THR A 254 10.69 7.88 11.67
C THR A 254 9.57 8.93 11.64
N LYS A 255 9.88 10.13 12.13
CA LYS A 255 9.00 11.31 12.01
C LYS A 255 9.42 12.26 10.90
N SER A 256 10.58 12.05 10.31
CA SER A 256 11.08 12.84 9.19
C SER A 256 11.84 11.94 8.22
N ILE A 257 11.47 12.00 6.95
CA ILE A 257 12.08 11.19 5.89
C ILE A 257 11.96 11.87 4.53
N THR A 258 12.93 11.61 3.67
CA THR A 258 12.91 12.03 2.27
C THR A 258 13.12 10.83 1.36
N TRP A 259 12.34 10.76 0.27
CA TRP A 259 12.46 9.79 -0.81
C TRP A 259 12.67 10.48 -2.15
N TYR A 260 13.41 9.83 -3.03
CA TYR A 260 13.51 10.18 -4.46
C TYR A 260 12.87 9.05 -5.24
N ILE A 261 11.81 9.35 -5.98
CA ILE A 261 10.94 8.34 -6.61
C ILE A 261 10.71 8.65 -8.08
N PRO A 262 10.47 7.62 -8.91
CA PRO A 262 10.03 7.82 -10.28
C PRO A 262 8.69 8.56 -10.35
N GLU A 263 8.42 9.19 -11.48
CA GLU A 263 7.09 9.74 -11.75
C GLU A 263 6.01 8.67 -11.77
N ASN A 264 4.80 9.04 -11.32
CA ASN A 264 3.61 8.23 -11.37
C ASN A 264 2.44 9.08 -11.87
N LYS A 265 2.04 8.92 -13.12
CA LYS A 265 0.94 9.66 -13.74
C LYS A 265 -0.38 8.92 -13.47
N ALA A 266 -0.80 8.85 -12.20
CA ALA A 266 -2.00 8.14 -11.75
C ALA A 266 -3.31 8.76 -12.24
N GLY A 267 -3.27 10.02 -12.71
CA GLY A 267 -4.44 10.72 -13.23
C GLY A 267 -5.11 11.66 -12.22
N SER A 268 -6.37 11.93 -12.45
CA SER A 268 -7.17 12.85 -11.63
C SER A 268 -8.57 12.31 -11.39
N ASN A 269 -9.20 12.76 -10.30
CA ASN A 269 -10.60 12.54 -9.97
C ASN A 269 -11.30 13.88 -9.71
N ALA A 270 -12.61 13.94 -9.87
CA ALA A 270 -13.39 15.17 -9.70
C ALA A 270 -13.57 15.55 -8.21
N LEU A 271 -12.45 15.85 -7.53
CA LEU A 271 -12.43 16.28 -6.13
C LEU A 271 -12.17 17.77 -6.02
N THR A 272 -12.95 18.42 -5.16
CA THR A 272 -12.80 19.85 -4.84
C THR A 272 -12.19 20.09 -3.46
N ASN A 273 -12.22 19.07 -2.58
CA ASN A 273 -11.75 19.18 -1.22
C ASN A 273 -10.60 18.21 -0.94
N TRP A 274 -9.52 18.70 -0.38
CA TRP A 274 -8.35 17.91 0.01
C TRP A 274 -8.64 16.85 1.07
N LYS A 275 -9.65 17.05 1.94
CA LYS A 275 -10.11 16.06 2.93
C LYS A 275 -10.74 14.82 2.28
N ASP A 276 -11.15 14.92 1.01
CA ASP A 276 -11.78 13.83 0.29
C ASP A 276 -10.76 12.95 -0.49
N ARG A 277 -9.47 13.20 -0.31
CA ARG A 277 -8.38 12.39 -0.88
C ARG A 277 -8.10 11.18 0.01
N TYR A 278 -8.89 10.12 -0.16
CA TYR A 278 -8.76 8.86 0.56
C TYR A 278 -9.06 7.67 -0.38
N GLU A 279 -8.85 6.45 0.08
CA GLU A 279 -8.88 5.21 -0.72
C GLU A 279 -10.09 5.09 -1.66
N GLY A 280 -11.30 5.42 -1.21
CA GLY A 280 -12.51 5.32 -2.03
C GLY A 280 -12.61 6.36 -3.15
N ASN A 281 -11.84 7.43 -3.09
CA ASN A 281 -11.91 8.58 -4.00
C ASN A 281 -10.64 8.80 -4.82
N ALA A 282 -9.52 8.21 -4.41
CA ALA A 282 -8.26 8.30 -5.15
C ALA A 282 -8.19 7.25 -6.26
N PRO A 283 -7.48 7.52 -7.38
CA PRO A 283 -7.13 6.47 -8.33
C PRO A 283 -6.39 5.33 -7.64
N ALA A 284 -6.68 4.08 -8.01
CA ALA A 284 -6.12 2.89 -7.37
C ALA A 284 -4.57 2.83 -7.41
N THR A 285 -3.97 3.47 -8.41
CA THR A 285 -2.51 3.52 -8.61
C THR A 285 -1.86 4.78 -8.02
N ALA A 286 -2.63 5.68 -7.41
CA ALA A 286 -2.11 6.93 -6.87
C ALA A 286 -1.10 6.69 -5.74
N THR A 287 0.02 7.42 -5.77
CA THR A 287 1.05 7.35 -4.72
C THR A 287 0.58 8.05 -3.46
N TYR A 288 0.77 7.42 -2.29
CA TYR A 288 0.43 8.01 -1.00
C TYR A 288 1.39 7.58 0.11
N ILE A 289 1.48 8.41 1.14
CA ILE A 289 2.19 8.10 2.38
C ILE A 289 1.19 7.46 3.35
N LEU A 290 1.51 6.28 3.86
CA LEU A 290 0.77 5.60 4.91
C LEU A 290 1.60 5.65 6.19
N ILE A 291 1.08 6.32 7.20
CA ILE A 291 1.70 6.48 8.52
C ILE A 291 0.92 5.61 9.48
N GLU A 292 1.56 4.64 10.11
CA GLU A 292 0.96 3.74 11.09
C GLU A 292 1.57 3.98 12.46
N GLY A 293 0.74 3.91 13.48
CA GLY A 293 1.21 4.11 14.84
C GLY A 293 0.10 3.96 15.87
N SER A 294 0.43 4.34 17.08
CA SER A 294 -0.48 4.38 18.22
C SER A 294 -0.67 5.82 18.69
N TYR A 295 -1.91 6.29 18.63
CA TYR A 295 -2.30 7.60 19.16
C TYR A 295 -2.89 7.46 20.54
N THR A 296 -2.38 8.24 21.49
CA THR A 296 -2.86 8.30 22.87
C THR A 296 -3.29 9.73 23.19
N PRO A 297 -4.58 10.01 23.34
CA PRO A 297 -5.04 11.31 23.81
C PRO A 297 -4.68 11.51 25.28
N GLN A 298 -4.51 12.75 25.72
CA GLN A 298 -4.08 13.12 27.08
C GLN A 298 -4.82 12.37 28.20
N ASN A 299 -6.13 12.19 28.05
CA ASN A 299 -6.98 11.54 29.07
C ASN A 299 -7.65 10.26 28.53
N GLY A 300 -7.00 9.55 27.61
CA GLY A 300 -7.58 8.39 26.96
C GLY A 300 -6.64 7.20 26.79
N THR A 301 -7.17 6.14 26.23
CA THR A 301 -6.41 4.92 25.92
C THR A 301 -5.78 5.01 24.53
N ALA A 302 -4.62 4.37 24.37
CA ALA A 302 -3.93 4.24 23.11
C ALA A 302 -4.82 3.54 22.05
N ARG A 303 -4.73 4.01 20.81
CA ARG A 303 -5.47 3.46 19.66
C ARG A 303 -4.51 3.24 18.51
N ASP A 304 -4.51 2.05 17.95
CA ASP A 304 -3.83 1.82 16.68
C ASP A 304 -4.54 2.61 15.59
N VAL A 305 -3.78 3.39 14.81
CA VAL A 305 -4.32 4.27 13.79
C VAL A 305 -3.36 4.37 12.62
N SER A 306 -3.90 4.54 11.43
CA SER A 306 -3.13 4.85 10.24
C SER A 306 -3.68 6.11 9.58
N TYR A 307 -2.79 6.91 8.99
CA TYR A 307 -3.11 8.12 8.24
C TYR A 307 -2.61 7.96 6.81
N ALA A 308 -3.50 8.13 5.83
CA ALA A 308 -3.18 8.05 4.41
C ALA A 308 -3.14 9.45 3.79
N ILE A 309 -2.00 9.85 3.20
CA ILE A 309 -1.78 11.16 2.60
C ILE A 309 -1.43 10.97 1.13
N TYR A 310 -2.38 11.24 0.24
CA TYR A 310 -2.20 11.09 -1.20
C TYR A 310 -1.42 12.27 -1.78
N LEU A 311 -0.40 11.96 -2.59
CA LEU A 311 0.42 12.94 -3.30
C LEU A 311 -0.27 13.39 -4.60
N GLY A 312 0.03 14.60 -5.04
CA GLY A 312 -0.45 15.16 -6.30
C GLY A 312 0.18 16.52 -6.57
N ALA A 313 0.27 16.89 -7.83
CA ALA A 313 0.83 18.16 -8.26
C ALA A 313 -0.22 19.28 -8.29
N GLY A 314 0.27 20.49 -8.19
CA GLY A 314 -0.54 21.68 -8.34
C GLY A 314 -1.44 22.00 -7.15
N ASN A 315 -2.32 22.98 -7.34
CA ASN A 315 -3.22 23.49 -6.31
C ASN A 315 -4.59 22.80 -6.34
N SER A 316 -4.69 21.65 -6.99
CA SER A 316 -5.93 20.94 -7.22
C SER A 316 -6.06 19.71 -6.35
N ALA A 317 -7.13 19.60 -5.58
CA ALA A 317 -7.48 18.38 -4.87
C ALA A 317 -7.75 17.20 -5.82
N ALA A 318 -8.01 17.48 -7.09
CA ALA A 318 -8.32 16.49 -8.13
C ALA A 318 -7.09 15.76 -8.67
N ASP A 319 -5.89 16.36 -8.60
CA ASP A 319 -4.68 15.80 -9.21
C ASP A 319 -3.97 14.80 -8.28
N PHE A 320 -3.63 13.62 -8.80
CA PHE A 320 -2.91 12.55 -8.10
C PHE A 320 -1.60 12.16 -8.80
N ASN A 321 -1.11 12.99 -9.69
CA ASN A 321 0.12 12.72 -10.41
C ASN A 321 1.35 13.06 -9.57
N VAL A 322 2.34 12.18 -9.59
CA VAL A 322 3.71 12.47 -9.15
C VAL A 322 4.54 12.77 -10.39
N VAL A 323 5.04 14.00 -10.49
CA VAL A 323 5.77 14.51 -11.64
C VAL A 323 7.26 14.57 -11.32
N ARG A 324 8.11 14.19 -12.27
CA ARG A 324 9.59 14.31 -12.15
C ARG A 324 10.02 15.75 -11.88
N ASN A 325 11.21 15.93 -11.33
CA ASN A 325 11.81 17.23 -10.99
C ASN A 325 10.91 18.12 -10.11
N THR A 326 10.08 17.50 -9.27
CA THR A 326 9.10 18.18 -8.42
C THR A 326 9.31 17.77 -6.95
N LYS A 327 9.23 18.75 -6.05
CA LYS A 327 9.29 18.57 -4.59
C LYS A 327 7.88 18.48 -4.03
N TYR A 328 7.60 17.38 -3.31
CA TYR A 328 6.38 17.16 -2.55
C TYR A 328 6.71 17.23 -1.06
N ALA A 329 6.65 18.43 -0.48
CA ALA A 329 6.86 18.62 0.95
C ALA A 329 5.54 18.39 1.70
N VAL A 330 5.52 17.43 2.62
CA VAL A 330 4.36 17.04 3.43
C VAL A 330 4.70 17.27 4.90
N ASN A 331 4.11 18.30 5.50
CA ASN A 331 4.14 18.52 6.94
C ASN A 331 2.79 18.09 7.54
N ALA A 332 2.79 17.04 8.33
CA ALA A 332 1.60 16.44 8.90
C ALA A 332 1.57 16.63 10.43
N ALA A 333 0.52 17.28 10.93
CA ALA A 333 0.27 17.47 12.34
C ALA A 333 -0.86 16.51 12.78
N ILE A 334 -0.49 15.50 13.56
CA ILE A 334 -1.42 14.48 14.04
C ILE A 334 -2.07 14.96 15.33
N LYS A 335 -3.38 15.21 15.28
CA LYS A 335 -4.16 15.83 16.36
C LYS A 335 -5.18 14.89 17.01
N GLY A 336 -5.49 13.76 16.38
CA GLY A 336 -6.50 12.84 16.88
C GLY A 336 -6.91 11.78 15.87
N THR A 337 -8.01 11.12 16.19
CA THR A 337 -8.57 9.99 15.43
C THR A 337 -10.05 10.22 15.16
N ASP A 338 -10.39 10.97 14.12
CA ASP A 338 -11.78 11.20 13.71
C ASP A 338 -12.19 10.26 12.57
N MET A 339 -13.23 9.46 12.78
CA MET A 339 -13.78 8.57 11.77
C MET A 339 -14.45 9.28 10.60
N ASN A 340 -14.83 10.57 10.78
CA ASN A 340 -15.37 11.38 9.70
C ASN A 340 -14.29 11.96 8.77
N ASP A 341 -13.03 11.81 9.11
CA ASP A 341 -11.90 12.10 8.21
C ASP A 341 -11.54 10.83 7.44
N GLY A 342 -11.84 10.78 6.16
CA GLY A 342 -11.56 9.62 5.30
C GLY A 342 -10.08 9.24 5.17
N ARG A 343 -9.16 10.14 5.57
CA ARG A 343 -7.71 9.89 5.59
C ARG A 343 -7.27 9.08 6.80
N VAL A 344 -8.16 8.90 7.80
CA VAL A 344 -7.88 8.23 9.08
C VAL A 344 -8.48 6.84 9.11
N LEU A 345 -7.66 5.85 9.44
CA LEU A 345 -8.01 4.45 9.57
C LEU A 345 -7.73 3.99 11.00
N ILE A 346 -8.78 3.75 11.78
CA ILE A 346 -8.67 3.35 13.19
C ILE A 346 -8.70 1.84 13.32
N GLY A 347 -7.81 1.31 14.16
CA GLY A 347 -7.74 -0.11 14.49
C GLY A 347 -7.07 -0.98 13.42
N ARG A 348 -6.84 -2.23 13.78
CA ARG A 348 -6.25 -3.22 12.88
C ARG A 348 -7.26 -3.65 11.82
N ASP A 349 -6.83 -3.71 10.57
CA ASP A 349 -7.65 -4.20 9.47
C ASP A 349 -7.82 -5.72 9.52
N LEU A 350 -9.07 -6.16 9.49
CA LEU A 350 -9.47 -7.57 9.43
C LEU A 350 -9.95 -7.97 8.03
N SER A 351 -10.07 -7.02 7.10
CA SER A 351 -10.50 -7.32 5.72
C SER A 351 -9.56 -8.34 5.11
N ALA A 352 -10.12 -9.43 4.62
CA ALA A 352 -9.33 -10.48 3.99
C ALA A 352 -8.93 -10.08 2.57
N ALA A 353 -7.68 -10.33 2.22
CA ALA A 353 -7.29 -10.41 0.82
C ALA A 353 -7.72 -11.77 0.27
N GLY A 354 -8.54 -11.80 -0.79
CA GLY A 354 -8.91 -13.04 -1.46
C GLY A 354 -10.40 -13.17 -1.78
N THR A 355 -10.80 -14.32 -2.26
CA THR A 355 -12.13 -14.62 -2.83
C THR A 355 -13.14 -15.21 -1.84
N GLN A 356 -12.83 -15.26 -0.55
CA GLN A 356 -13.70 -15.86 0.45
C GLN A 356 -14.80 -14.91 0.89
N THR A 357 -16.02 -15.39 1.03
CA THR A 357 -17.22 -14.61 1.35
C THR A 357 -17.71 -14.79 2.78
N ALA A 358 -16.79 -15.12 3.71
CA ALA A 358 -17.15 -15.36 5.09
C ALA A 358 -17.78 -14.13 5.75
N ASN A 359 -18.83 -14.35 6.53
CA ASN A 359 -19.52 -13.34 7.33
C ASN A 359 -19.08 -13.32 8.80
N CYS A 360 -17.98 -13.99 9.14
CA CYS A 360 -17.49 -14.08 10.50
C CYS A 360 -16.04 -13.61 10.55
N TYR A 361 -15.76 -12.66 11.43
CA TYR A 361 -14.42 -12.25 11.79
C TYR A 361 -14.07 -12.80 13.17
N VAL A 362 -12.97 -13.55 13.23
CA VAL A 362 -12.46 -14.10 14.50
C VAL A 362 -11.33 -13.23 15.00
N VAL A 363 -11.44 -12.76 16.23
CA VAL A 363 -10.49 -11.84 16.84
C VAL A 363 -9.93 -12.44 18.11
N LYS A 364 -8.60 -12.45 18.25
CA LYS A 364 -7.95 -12.89 19.48
C LYS A 364 -8.07 -11.82 20.56
N THR A 365 -8.68 -12.16 21.68
CA THR A 365 -8.76 -11.30 22.84
C THR A 365 -7.54 -11.49 23.73
N THR A 366 -6.50 -10.74 23.54
CA THR A 366 -5.42 -10.64 24.53
C THR A 366 -5.46 -9.32 25.29
N ASP A 367 -6.33 -8.41 24.87
CA ASP A 367 -6.37 -7.03 25.36
C ASP A 367 -7.78 -6.44 25.21
N ALA A 368 -8.49 -6.22 26.31
CA ALA A 368 -9.61 -5.30 26.33
C ALA A 368 -9.10 -3.92 25.84
N ASN A 369 -9.90 -3.23 25.05
CA ASN A 369 -9.60 -1.91 24.49
C ASN A 369 -8.88 -1.86 23.12
N LYS A 370 -8.56 -2.98 22.47
CA LYS A 370 -8.06 -2.95 21.09
C LYS A 370 -9.15 -2.58 20.10
N TRP A 371 -8.72 -1.84 19.08
CA TRP A 371 -9.56 -1.39 17.99
C TRP A 371 -9.31 -2.21 16.74
N TYR A 372 -10.40 -2.51 16.01
CA TYR A 372 -10.38 -3.27 14.76
C TYR A 372 -11.30 -2.61 13.75
N ARG A 373 -11.03 -2.87 12.47
CA ARG A 373 -11.89 -2.46 11.36
C ARG A 373 -11.97 -3.54 10.30
N PHE A 374 -13.03 -3.51 9.51
CA PHE A 374 -13.14 -4.27 8.27
C PHE A 374 -13.98 -3.51 7.25
N LYS A 375 -13.70 -3.77 5.95
CA LYS A 375 -14.40 -3.08 4.86
C LYS A 375 -15.86 -3.50 4.82
N ALA A 376 -16.76 -2.51 4.85
CA ALA A 376 -18.21 -2.73 4.95
C ALA A 376 -18.98 -2.16 3.75
N THR A 377 -18.29 -1.85 2.66
CA THR A 377 -18.89 -1.43 1.39
C THR A 377 -19.14 -2.58 0.42
N ILE A 378 -18.74 -3.79 0.80
CA ILE A 378 -18.93 -5.03 0.05
C ILE A 378 -19.43 -6.07 1.03
N ARG A 379 -20.43 -6.87 0.62
CA ARG A 379 -20.95 -7.98 1.43
C ARG A 379 -19.88 -9.06 1.69
N GLY A 380 -20.05 -9.87 2.72
CA GLY A 380 -19.10 -10.92 3.06
C GLY A 380 -17.83 -10.39 3.71
N ASN A 381 -16.65 -10.85 3.28
CA ASN A 381 -15.35 -10.50 3.86
C ASN A 381 -14.72 -9.19 3.31
N GLY A 382 -15.47 -8.41 2.55
CA GLY A 382 -14.99 -7.19 1.92
C GLY A 382 -14.24 -7.39 0.59
N ALA A 383 -14.07 -8.63 0.13
CA ALA A 383 -13.49 -8.91 -1.18
C ALA A 383 -14.57 -8.98 -2.27
N GLU A 384 -14.30 -8.40 -3.42
CA GLU A 384 -15.15 -8.55 -4.60
C GLU A 384 -15.02 -9.98 -5.14
N THR A 385 -16.16 -10.67 -5.29
CA THR A 385 -16.20 -11.98 -5.95
C THR A 385 -17.10 -11.90 -7.16
N PRO A 386 -16.68 -12.44 -8.32
CA PRO A 386 -17.54 -12.54 -9.48
C PRO A 386 -18.69 -13.52 -9.24
N ALA A 387 -19.74 -13.42 -10.03
CA ALA A 387 -20.80 -14.42 -10.04
C ALA A 387 -20.21 -15.80 -10.39
N GLN A 388 -20.69 -16.83 -9.72
CA GLN A 388 -20.25 -18.21 -9.90
C GLN A 388 -21.44 -19.09 -10.29
N ILE A 389 -21.16 -20.22 -10.90
CA ILE A 389 -22.18 -21.24 -11.19
C ILE A 389 -22.03 -22.35 -10.14
N SER A 390 -23.11 -22.65 -9.41
CA SER A 390 -23.15 -23.78 -8.48
C SER A 390 -23.08 -25.12 -9.23
N TYR A 391 -22.81 -26.19 -8.51
CA TYR A 391 -22.82 -27.55 -9.08
C TYR A 391 -24.20 -27.97 -9.63
N THR A 392 -25.28 -27.31 -9.22
CA THR A 392 -26.65 -27.50 -9.76
C THR A 392 -26.94 -26.61 -10.97
N GLY A 393 -25.98 -25.78 -11.43
CA GLY A 393 -26.18 -24.84 -12.53
C GLY A 393 -26.83 -23.51 -12.13
N ALA A 394 -27.18 -23.32 -10.85
CA ALA A 394 -27.70 -22.05 -10.36
C ALA A 394 -26.61 -20.97 -10.29
N VAL A 395 -26.95 -19.75 -10.67
CA VAL A 395 -26.04 -18.61 -10.57
C VAL A 395 -25.95 -18.14 -9.13
N ILE A 396 -24.75 -18.21 -8.54
CA ILE A 396 -24.43 -17.56 -7.28
C ILE A 396 -24.03 -16.13 -7.63
N PRO A 397 -24.79 -15.11 -7.20
CA PRO A 397 -24.51 -13.73 -7.59
C PRO A 397 -23.15 -13.27 -7.05
N ALA A 398 -22.55 -12.31 -7.73
CA ALA A 398 -21.37 -11.59 -7.22
C ALA A 398 -21.67 -10.95 -5.86
N ASN A 399 -20.63 -10.72 -5.06
CA ASN A 399 -20.77 -9.91 -3.85
C ASN A 399 -21.14 -8.49 -4.24
N ASP A 400 -22.34 -8.06 -3.87
CA ASP A 400 -22.83 -6.73 -4.19
C ASP A 400 -22.13 -5.68 -3.36
N ARG A 401 -21.85 -4.56 -3.99
CA ARG A 401 -21.48 -3.33 -3.30
C ARG A 401 -22.69 -2.76 -2.57
N ILE A 402 -22.46 -2.28 -1.36
CA ILE A 402 -23.44 -1.60 -0.52
C ILE A 402 -22.90 -0.20 -0.16
N ALA A 403 -23.79 0.73 0.12
CA ALA A 403 -23.47 2.11 0.47
C ALA A 403 -24.01 2.46 1.88
N PRO A 404 -23.36 2.02 2.95
CA PRO A 404 -23.76 2.34 4.30
C PRO A 404 -23.51 3.81 4.62
N THR A 405 -24.32 4.34 5.53
CA THR A 405 -24.13 5.67 6.13
C THR A 405 -23.77 5.58 7.61
N ASN A 406 -24.06 4.44 8.25
CA ASN A 406 -23.80 4.19 9.67
C ASN A 406 -23.63 2.69 9.94
N ALA A 407 -23.24 2.35 11.17
CA ALA A 407 -23.19 0.99 11.67
C ALA A 407 -23.80 0.90 13.07
N ALA A 408 -24.30 -0.28 13.43
CA ALA A 408 -24.87 -0.53 14.74
C ALA A 408 -24.53 -1.94 15.25
N LEU A 409 -24.51 -2.09 16.57
CA LEU A 409 -24.52 -3.37 17.23
C LEU A 409 -25.94 -3.96 17.12
N VAL A 410 -26.07 -5.19 16.59
CA VAL A 410 -27.35 -5.91 16.54
C VAL A 410 -27.58 -6.66 17.84
N TRP A 411 -26.61 -7.48 18.23
CA TRP A 411 -26.59 -8.15 19.53
C TRP A 411 -25.15 -8.51 19.93
N GLU A 412 -24.93 -8.70 21.22
CA GLU A 412 -23.68 -9.22 21.76
C GLU A 412 -23.92 -10.10 22.99
N THR A 413 -22.98 -11.02 23.24
CA THR A 413 -22.93 -11.75 24.51
C THR A 413 -22.23 -10.89 25.57
N ARG A 414 -22.60 -11.11 26.85
CA ARG A 414 -21.98 -10.45 27.99
C ARG A 414 -21.45 -11.45 29.00
N GLU A 415 -20.14 -11.48 29.17
CA GLU A 415 -19.51 -12.34 30.16
C GLU A 415 -19.92 -11.90 31.59
N GLY A 416 -20.43 -12.87 32.36
CA GLY A 416 -20.98 -12.59 33.71
C GLY A 416 -22.19 -11.64 33.70
N GLY A 417 -22.85 -11.46 32.57
CA GLY A 417 -24.01 -10.58 32.39
C GLY A 417 -23.69 -9.08 32.29
N THR A 418 -22.46 -8.66 32.53
CA THR A 418 -22.06 -7.25 32.62
C THR A 418 -20.96 -6.85 31.66
N SER A 419 -19.99 -7.73 31.40
CA SER A 419 -18.84 -7.41 30.54
C SER A 419 -19.18 -7.55 29.07
N PRO A 420 -19.25 -6.47 28.28
CA PRO A 420 -19.61 -6.50 26.88
C PRO A 420 -18.52 -7.13 26.04
N THR A 421 -18.90 -7.78 24.92
CA THR A 421 -17.98 -8.24 23.88
C THR A 421 -17.39 -7.07 23.11
N LEU A 422 -18.20 -6.06 22.81
CA LEU A 422 -17.78 -4.83 22.13
C LEU A 422 -18.14 -3.58 22.96
N ASP A 423 -17.16 -2.71 23.18
CA ASP A 423 -17.37 -1.40 23.82
C ASP A 423 -17.89 -0.34 22.85
N TYR A 424 -17.58 -0.50 21.57
CA TYR A 424 -17.91 0.49 20.55
C TYR A 424 -18.12 -0.17 19.18
N VAL A 425 -19.07 0.35 18.43
CA VAL A 425 -19.29 0.05 17.00
C VAL A 425 -19.60 1.35 16.28
N GLY A 426 -18.93 1.62 15.17
CA GLY A 426 -19.15 2.80 14.34
C GLY A 426 -18.80 2.57 12.88
N TYR A 427 -19.14 3.53 12.04
CA TYR A 427 -18.86 3.51 10.61
C TYR A 427 -17.97 4.70 10.25
N SER A 428 -16.90 4.44 9.51
CA SER A 428 -15.96 5.49 9.09
C SER A 428 -16.26 5.99 7.67
N LYS A 429 -15.91 7.22 7.38
CA LYS A 429 -16.12 7.87 6.08
C LYS A 429 -15.51 7.09 4.89
N ASN A 430 -14.44 6.36 5.12
CA ASN A 430 -13.77 5.54 4.10
C ASN A 430 -14.33 4.11 3.95
N GLY A 431 -15.52 3.85 4.52
CA GLY A 431 -16.27 2.63 4.23
C GLY A 431 -15.98 1.43 5.12
N TYR A 432 -15.44 1.65 6.32
CA TYR A 432 -15.16 0.57 7.27
C TYR A 432 -16.14 0.60 8.45
N ILE A 433 -16.55 -0.59 8.91
CA ILE A 433 -17.03 -0.73 10.28
C ILE A 433 -15.80 -0.77 11.19
N VAL A 434 -15.83 0.08 12.20
CA VAL A 434 -14.79 0.18 13.25
C VAL A 434 -15.42 -0.25 14.55
N PHE A 435 -14.75 -1.13 15.29
CA PHE A 435 -15.21 -1.55 16.60
C PHE A 435 -14.08 -1.66 17.62
N LYS A 436 -14.44 -1.49 18.88
CA LYS A 436 -13.52 -1.63 20.01
C LYS A 436 -13.94 -2.85 20.83
N LEU A 437 -12.98 -3.70 21.21
CA LEU A 437 -13.25 -4.82 22.10
C LEU A 437 -13.67 -4.32 23.47
N GLY A 438 -14.64 -5.03 24.05
CA GLY A 438 -15.12 -4.81 25.39
C GLY A 438 -14.25 -5.52 26.45
N LYS A 439 -14.81 -5.66 27.64
CA LYS A 439 -14.12 -6.28 28.79
C LYS A 439 -14.28 -7.80 28.84
N ALA A 440 -15.20 -8.38 28.04
CA ALA A 440 -15.36 -9.82 27.98
C ALA A 440 -14.07 -10.47 27.44
N SER A 441 -13.60 -11.53 28.10
CA SER A 441 -12.43 -12.28 27.66
C SER A 441 -12.72 -13.07 26.38
N GLU A 442 -13.96 -13.51 26.21
CA GLU A 442 -14.46 -14.21 25.03
C GLU A 442 -15.93 -13.87 24.81
N GLY A 443 -16.37 -13.88 23.56
CA GLY A 443 -17.75 -13.56 23.27
C GLY A 443 -18.09 -13.52 21.78
N ASN A 444 -19.33 -13.20 21.52
CA ASN A 444 -19.89 -13.09 20.19
C ASN A 444 -20.69 -11.80 20.06
N ALA A 445 -20.63 -11.18 18.90
CA ALA A 445 -21.44 -10.04 18.56
C ALA A 445 -21.84 -10.08 17.09
N VAL A 446 -22.99 -9.52 16.76
CA VAL A 446 -23.38 -9.23 15.38
C VAL A 446 -23.44 -7.72 15.21
N VAL A 447 -22.75 -7.21 14.20
CA VAL A 447 -22.73 -5.80 13.82
C VAL A 447 -23.31 -5.62 12.43
N ALA A 448 -24.04 -4.54 12.20
CA ALA A 448 -24.70 -4.25 10.93
C ALA A 448 -24.21 -2.96 10.30
N ALA A 449 -24.03 -2.99 8.99
CA ALA A 449 -23.92 -1.79 8.14
C ALA A 449 -25.32 -1.33 7.75
N LYS A 450 -25.63 -0.07 7.95
CA LYS A 450 -26.97 0.51 7.77
C LYS A 450 -26.95 1.73 6.86
N ASN A 451 -28.08 1.96 6.23
CA ASN A 451 -28.39 3.25 5.59
C ASN A 451 -29.59 3.86 6.33
N GLY A 452 -29.31 4.85 7.18
CA GLY A 452 -30.29 5.31 8.16
C GLY A 452 -30.73 4.18 9.10
N THR A 453 -32.00 3.81 9.07
CA THR A 453 -32.55 2.69 9.86
C THR A 453 -32.48 1.35 9.14
N ALA A 454 -32.34 1.32 7.80
CA ALA A 454 -32.32 0.11 7.01
C ALA A 454 -30.98 -0.63 7.14
N THR A 455 -31.01 -1.92 7.51
CA THR A 455 -29.84 -2.79 7.53
C THR A 455 -29.53 -3.26 6.11
N LEU A 456 -28.31 -3.00 5.65
CA LEU A 456 -27.83 -3.42 4.32
C LEU A 456 -27.13 -4.77 4.38
N TRP A 457 -26.35 -5.03 5.43
CA TRP A 457 -25.67 -6.28 5.68
C TRP A 457 -25.22 -6.37 7.14
N SER A 458 -24.88 -7.58 7.62
CA SER A 458 -24.41 -7.82 8.97
C SER A 458 -23.28 -8.85 9.01
N TRP A 459 -22.44 -8.77 10.03
CA TRP A 459 -21.29 -9.66 10.26
C TRP A 459 -21.27 -10.15 11.69
N HIS A 460 -20.85 -11.39 11.86
CA HIS A 460 -20.57 -11.99 13.14
C HIS A 460 -19.12 -11.70 13.55
N ILE A 461 -18.94 -11.19 14.75
CA ILE A 461 -17.64 -10.99 15.40
C ILE A 461 -17.51 -12.03 16.50
N TRP A 462 -16.53 -12.90 16.37
CA TRP A 462 -16.22 -13.88 17.39
C TRP A 462 -14.89 -13.54 18.05
N THR A 463 -14.91 -13.23 19.34
CA THR A 463 -13.73 -12.95 20.14
C THR A 463 -13.36 -14.17 20.97
N THR A 464 -12.12 -14.65 20.86
CA THR A 464 -11.68 -15.84 21.58
C THR A 464 -10.18 -15.84 21.87
N ALA A 465 -9.80 -16.30 23.08
CA ALA A 465 -8.41 -16.50 23.44
C ALA A 465 -7.76 -17.72 22.75
N ALA A 466 -8.60 -18.65 22.28
CA ALA A 466 -8.15 -19.90 21.66
C ALA A 466 -7.61 -19.72 20.24
N PHE A 467 -7.86 -18.57 19.60
CA PHE A 467 -7.37 -18.26 18.28
C PHE A 467 -5.89 -17.86 18.35
N ASP A 468 -5.00 -18.71 17.88
CA ASP A 468 -3.61 -18.38 17.72
C ASP A 468 -3.29 -17.80 16.33
N ARG A 469 -2.02 -17.49 16.07
CA ARG A 469 -1.56 -16.90 14.79
C ARG A 469 -1.80 -17.83 13.59
N ASN A 470 -1.97 -19.11 13.83
CA ASN A 470 -2.14 -20.15 12.82
C ASN A 470 -3.62 -20.54 12.63
N GLY A 471 -4.52 -19.86 13.33
CA GLY A 471 -5.96 -20.11 13.26
C GLY A 471 -6.51 -20.96 14.40
N ILE A 472 -7.78 -21.33 14.28
CA ILE A 472 -8.47 -22.21 15.22
C ILE A 472 -7.88 -23.61 15.10
N LYS A 473 -7.72 -24.30 16.23
CA LYS A 473 -7.25 -25.68 16.22
C LYS A 473 -8.19 -26.56 15.39
N VAL A 474 -7.59 -27.31 14.49
CA VAL A 474 -8.29 -28.23 13.62
C VAL A 474 -7.90 -29.65 14.02
N GLN A 475 -8.91 -30.48 14.26
CA GLN A 475 -8.72 -31.90 14.48
C GLN A 475 -9.02 -32.68 13.19
N THR A 476 -8.21 -33.68 12.92
CA THR A 476 -8.44 -34.59 11.81
C THR A 476 -9.18 -35.81 12.31
N TYR A 477 -10.31 -36.09 11.72
CA TYR A 477 -11.12 -37.28 11.97
C TYR A 477 -11.05 -38.19 10.75
N GLU A 478 -10.99 -39.48 11.01
CA GLU A 478 -11.04 -40.50 9.96
C GLU A 478 -12.37 -41.24 9.98
N THR A 479 -13.00 -41.42 8.82
CA THR A 479 -14.10 -42.36 8.70
C THR A 479 -13.54 -43.78 8.83
N ARG A 480 -14.19 -44.61 9.70
CA ARG A 480 -13.86 -46.02 9.78
C ARG A 480 -14.99 -46.82 9.14
N PRO A 481 -14.67 -47.86 8.31
CA PRO A 481 -15.67 -48.79 7.84
C PRO A 481 -16.37 -49.43 9.05
N ARG A 482 -17.68 -49.49 9.01
CA ARG A 482 -18.44 -50.26 10.02
C ARG A 482 -18.50 -51.69 9.55
N ASN A 483 -17.66 -52.56 10.11
CA ASN A 483 -17.65 -53.98 9.82
C ASN A 483 -19.03 -54.58 10.07
N GLY A 484 -19.61 -55.22 9.05
CA GLY A 484 -20.86 -55.97 9.13
C GLY A 484 -22.15 -55.18 8.87
N LEU A 485 -22.08 -53.89 8.49
CA LEU A 485 -23.25 -53.10 8.12
C LEU A 485 -23.17 -52.65 6.65
N ALA A 486 -23.82 -53.40 5.75
CA ALA A 486 -24.10 -52.87 4.43
C ALA A 486 -25.05 -51.64 4.53
N PRO A 487 -24.86 -50.54 3.81
CA PRO A 487 -23.96 -50.32 2.68
C PRO A 487 -22.59 -49.68 3.07
N TYR A 488 -22.18 -49.75 4.33
CA TYR A 488 -21.03 -49.00 4.85
C TYR A 488 -19.71 -49.82 4.88
N ALA A 489 -19.75 -51.08 4.41
CA ALA A 489 -18.58 -51.96 4.40
C ALA A 489 -17.46 -51.50 3.45
N ASP A 490 -17.83 -50.79 2.37
CA ASP A 490 -16.91 -50.37 1.32
C ASP A 490 -16.56 -48.88 1.39
N ILE A 491 -16.82 -48.20 2.50
CA ILE A 491 -16.43 -46.80 2.65
C ILE A 491 -14.89 -46.71 2.77
N THR A 492 -14.27 -46.19 1.74
CA THR A 492 -12.84 -45.82 1.76
C THR A 492 -12.59 -44.83 2.89
N LYS A 493 -11.51 -45.09 3.66
CA LYS A 493 -11.03 -44.18 4.69
C LYS A 493 -10.92 -42.78 4.15
N ARG A 494 -11.67 -41.84 4.72
CA ARG A 494 -11.60 -40.42 4.39
C ARG A 494 -11.21 -39.62 5.60
N GLU A 495 -10.34 -38.64 5.40
CA GLU A 495 -9.98 -37.69 6.45
C GLU A 495 -10.84 -36.44 6.33
N PHE A 496 -11.37 -36.00 7.48
CA PHE A 496 -12.10 -34.74 7.62
C PHE A 496 -11.41 -33.85 8.63
N LYS A 497 -11.21 -32.61 8.27
CA LYS A 497 -10.68 -31.59 9.16
C LYS A 497 -11.84 -30.79 9.74
N MET A 498 -11.98 -30.78 11.05
CA MET A 498 -13.04 -30.06 11.76
C MET A 498 -12.42 -29.18 12.84
N MET A 499 -13.09 -28.07 13.17
CA MET A 499 -12.68 -27.27 14.32
C MET A 499 -12.78 -28.11 15.61
N ASP A 500 -11.94 -27.81 16.58
CA ASP A 500 -11.93 -28.48 17.89
C ASP A 500 -13.14 -28.08 18.77
N ARG A 501 -13.99 -27.17 18.28
CA ARG A 501 -15.13 -26.59 19.01
C ARG A 501 -16.24 -26.13 18.08
N ASN A 502 -17.41 -25.85 18.65
CA ASN A 502 -18.51 -25.21 17.93
C ASN A 502 -18.17 -23.78 17.57
N LEU A 503 -18.68 -23.27 16.45
CA LEU A 503 -18.51 -21.89 16.04
C LEU A 503 -19.04 -20.94 17.15
N GLY A 504 -18.23 -19.96 17.53
CA GLY A 504 -18.57 -19.02 18.60
C GLY A 504 -18.40 -19.55 20.03
N SER A 505 -17.92 -20.79 20.23
CA SER A 505 -17.71 -21.31 21.57
C SER A 505 -16.38 -20.88 22.18
N ALA A 506 -16.38 -20.66 23.49
CA ALA A 506 -15.18 -20.33 24.25
C ALA A 506 -14.31 -21.57 24.53
N SER A 507 -14.88 -22.78 24.56
CA SER A 507 -14.17 -24.00 24.90
C SER A 507 -14.58 -25.16 23.99
N GLY A 508 -13.60 -26.00 23.64
CA GLY A 508 -13.84 -27.32 22.99
C GLY A 508 -13.79 -28.51 23.95
N LYS A 509 -13.69 -28.27 25.25
CA LYS A 509 -13.55 -29.34 26.25
C LYS A 509 -14.90 -29.88 26.66
N ALA A 510 -15.11 -31.17 26.48
CA ALA A 510 -16.24 -31.85 27.08
C ALA A 510 -16.20 -31.73 28.62
N THR A 511 -17.31 -31.34 29.23
CA THR A 511 -17.44 -31.15 30.67
C THR A 511 -18.83 -31.58 31.17
N LYS A 512 -18.90 -32.02 32.40
CA LYS A 512 -20.16 -32.31 33.11
C LYS A 512 -20.58 -31.16 34.03
N VAL A 513 -19.75 -30.12 34.14
CA VAL A 513 -20.04 -28.93 34.96
C VAL A 513 -20.89 -27.98 34.12
N ALA A 514 -22.08 -27.63 34.58
CA ALA A 514 -23.03 -26.82 33.81
C ALA A 514 -22.48 -25.47 33.37
N GLU A 515 -21.79 -24.77 34.24
CA GLU A 515 -21.16 -23.46 33.94
C GLU A 515 -20.06 -23.55 32.88
N GLU A 516 -19.30 -24.64 32.85
CA GLU A 516 -18.30 -24.91 31.83
C GLU A 516 -18.95 -25.41 30.53
N ALA A 517 -20.08 -26.13 30.61
CA ALA A 517 -20.81 -26.60 29.44
C ALA A 517 -21.33 -25.44 28.58
N ILE A 518 -21.79 -24.35 29.20
CA ILE A 518 -22.23 -23.14 28.50
C ILE A 518 -21.13 -22.60 27.57
N LYS A 519 -19.87 -22.67 27.97
CA LYS A 519 -18.70 -22.23 27.17
C LYS A 519 -18.49 -23.07 25.89
N THR A 520 -19.09 -24.26 25.81
CA THR A 520 -18.98 -25.17 24.66
C THR A 520 -20.10 -25.04 23.65
N TYR A 521 -21.18 -24.33 23.97
CA TYR A 521 -22.40 -24.31 23.13
C TYR A 521 -22.17 -23.53 21.83
N GLY A 522 -21.39 -22.48 21.86
CA GLY A 522 -21.18 -21.62 20.68
C GLY A 522 -22.39 -20.78 20.32
N VAL A 523 -22.63 -20.61 19.04
CA VAL A 523 -23.81 -19.89 18.52
C VAL A 523 -24.73 -20.83 17.74
N TYR A 524 -26.01 -20.48 17.67
CA TYR A 524 -27.01 -21.25 16.94
C TYR A 524 -27.30 -20.64 15.58
N PHE A 525 -27.51 -21.47 14.58
CA PHE A 525 -27.93 -21.09 13.25
C PHE A 525 -29.30 -21.65 12.92
N GLN A 526 -30.14 -20.84 12.34
CA GLN A 526 -31.38 -21.30 11.71
C GLN A 526 -31.09 -21.60 10.24
N PHE A 527 -31.67 -22.68 9.72
CA PHE A 527 -31.54 -23.00 8.30
C PHE A 527 -32.02 -21.82 7.40
N GLY A 528 -31.25 -21.50 6.39
CA GLY A 528 -31.53 -20.37 5.49
C GLY A 528 -31.17 -18.99 6.05
N ARG A 529 -30.66 -18.89 7.29
CA ARG A 529 -30.25 -17.63 7.90
C ARG A 529 -28.73 -17.53 8.01
N LYS A 530 -28.15 -16.38 7.57
CA LYS A 530 -26.70 -16.18 7.62
C LYS A 530 -26.16 -15.79 8.98
N ASP A 531 -26.95 -15.05 9.80
CA ASP A 531 -26.50 -14.57 11.09
C ASP A 531 -26.86 -15.53 12.22
N PRO A 532 -25.93 -15.73 13.16
CA PRO A 532 -26.15 -16.59 14.28
C PRO A 532 -27.05 -15.97 15.35
N PHE A 533 -27.60 -16.81 16.20
CA PHE A 533 -28.26 -16.47 17.47
C PHE A 533 -27.36 -16.82 18.65
N PRO A 534 -27.45 -16.07 19.76
CA PRO A 534 -26.77 -16.47 20.98
C PRO A 534 -27.22 -17.81 21.49
N ALA A 535 -26.33 -18.58 22.10
CA ALA A 535 -26.66 -19.86 22.73
C ALA A 535 -27.54 -19.66 23.94
N ALA A 536 -28.33 -20.69 24.26
CA ALA A 536 -29.17 -20.71 25.46
C ALA A 536 -28.32 -20.57 26.74
N GLY A 537 -28.82 -19.81 27.71
CA GLY A 537 -28.13 -19.55 28.98
C GLY A 537 -27.05 -18.50 28.94
N VAL A 538 -26.79 -17.91 27.76
CA VAL A 538 -25.82 -16.80 27.60
C VAL A 538 -26.56 -15.48 27.78
N MET A 539 -26.06 -14.63 28.66
CA MET A 539 -26.59 -13.26 28.81
C MET A 539 -26.22 -12.42 27.58
N THR A 540 -27.24 -11.79 26.99
CA THR A 540 -27.08 -11.00 25.79
C THR A 540 -27.59 -9.59 25.97
N ARG A 541 -27.02 -8.65 25.21
CA ARG A 541 -27.59 -7.35 24.93
C ARG A 541 -28.04 -7.34 23.48
N THR A 542 -29.30 -7.00 23.25
CA THR A 542 -29.86 -6.79 21.92
C THR A 542 -30.24 -5.34 21.74
N ASN A 543 -30.18 -4.85 20.51
CA ASN A 543 -30.82 -3.63 20.12
C ASN A 543 -32.18 -4.04 19.55
N ASP A 544 -33.24 -3.90 20.34
CA ASP A 544 -34.57 -4.45 20.03
C ASP A 544 -35.15 -3.98 18.69
N ALA A 545 -34.69 -2.81 18.21
CA ALA A 545 -35.08 -2.27 16.91
C ALA A 545 -34.41 -2.98 15.71
N ASP A 546 -33.35 -3.75 15.95
CA ASP A 546 -32.46 -4.27 14.89
C ASP A 546 -32.53 -5.79 14.71
N ILE A 547 -33.40 -6.49 15.42
CA ILE A 547 -33.61 -7.94 15.25
C ILE A 547 -34.42 -8.24 13.98
N VAL A 548 -34.63 -7.27 13.13
CA VAL A 548 -35.33 -7.48 11.85
C VAL A 548 -34.42 -8.33 10.94
N PRO A 549 -34.85 -9.48 10.49
CA PRO A 549 -34.07 -10.31 9.60
C PRO A 549 -33.82 -9.58 8.28
N VAL A 550 -32.56 -9.46 7.89
CA VAL A 550 -32.12 -8.96 6.57
C VAL A 550 -32.10 -10.13 5.57
N TYR A 551 -33.27 -10.78 5.34
CA TYR A 551 -33.17 -12.17 4.89
C TYR A 551 -33.95 -12.58 3.68
N ASP A 552 -34.36 -11.66 2.86
CA ASP A 552 -35.02 -12.03 1.62
C ASP A 552 -34.15 -12.82 0.65
N CYS A 553 -32.83 -12.76 0.76
CA CYS A 553 -31.98 -13.35 -0.28
C CYS A 553 -31.58 -14.83 -0.07
N LEU A 554 -31.73 -15.39 1.13
CA LEU A 554 -31.35 -16.79 1.37
C LEU A 554 -32.51 -17.77 1.37
N LEU A 555 -33.72 -17.30 1.63
CA LEU A 555 -34.93 -18.14 1.52
C LEU A 555 -35.21 -18.62 0.09
N TYR A 556 -34.77 -17.84 -0.92
CA TYR A 556 -34.93 -18.20 -2.33
C TYR A 556 -33.86 -19.15 -2.88
N THR A 557 -32.74 -19.34 -2.19
CA THR A 557 -31.60 -20.13 -2.70
C THR A 557 -31.52 -21.55 -2.13
N SER A 558 -32.39 -21.88 -1.15
CA SER A 558 -32.45 -23.21 -0.55
C SER A 558 -33.91 -23.59 -0.37
N PRO A 559 -34.55 -24.17 -1.39
CA PRO A 559 -35.88 -24.72 -1.20
C PRO A 559 -35.85 -25.75 -0.07
N SER A 560 -36.77 -25.62 0.85
CA SER A 560 -36.97 -26.64 1.91
C SER A 560 -37.18 -27.99 1.24
N PRO A 561 -36.64 -29.10 1.75
CA PRO A 561 -36.98 -30.43 1.26
C PRO A 561 -38.50 -30.75 1.30
N ARG A 562 -39.29 -29.91 1.98
CA ARG A 562 -40.76 -30.00 2.01
C ARG A 562 -41.45 -29.27 0.87
N ASP A 563 -40.75 -28.46 0.10
CA ASP A 563 -41.33 -27.71 -1.03
C ASP A 563 -41.23 -28.50 -2.36
N THR A 564 -40.83 -29.77 -2.29
CA THR A 564 -40.71 -30.69 -3.43
C THR A 564 -41.68 -31.86 -3.39
N GLU A 565 -42.74 -31.81 -2.54
CA GLU A 565 -43.87 -32.78 -2.59
C GLU A 565 -45.06 -32.22 -3.38
#